data_5e113fa0a23362b81a07d22837349a72
#
_entry.id   5e113fa0a23362b81a07d22837349a72
#
_cell.length_a   1.000
_cell.length_b   1.000
_cell.length_c   1.000
_cell.angle_alpha   90.00
_cell.angle_beta   90.00
_cell.angle_gamma   90.00
#
_symmetry.space_group_name_H-M   'P 1'
#
loop_
_entity.id
_entity.type
_entity.pdbx_description
1 polymer ?
#
loop_
_entity_poly.entity_id
_entity_poly.type
_entity_poly.pdbx_seq_one_letter_code
_entity_poly.pdbx_strand_id
1 'polypeptide(L)'
;MIVMKFGGTSVGSREAVERTVGIVRGRLQERPVVVVSAMSKVTDMLYAISDALEAGDKDAADLALAELRQKHLETAAALLPSDPIWREEAYSRISDICDSLQNFADEVIGGHLEMDK
;
A
#
# COMPACT_ATOMS: atom_id res chain seq x y z
N MET A 1 19.34 21.24 -0.04
CA MET A 1 18.11 20.43 -0.18
C MET A 1 17.98 19.93 -1.60
N ILE A 2 17.66 18.67 -1.77
CA ILE A 2 17.35 18.08 -3.08
C ILE A 2 16.01 17.36 -3.02
N VAL A 3 15.41 17.18 -4.18
CA VAL A 3 14.21 16.35 -4.33
C VAL A 3 14.59 15.08 -5.07
N MET A 4 14.28 13.94 -4.49
CA MET A 4 14.54 12.62 -5.08
C MET A 4 13.20 11.92 -5.34
N LYS A 5 12.92 11.64 -6.61
CA LYS A 5 11.67 11.00 -7.01
C LYS A 5 11.95 9.58 -7.49
N PHE A 6 11.23 8.62 -6.91
CA PHE A 6 11.34 7.21 -7.27
C PHE A 6 9.99 6.70 -7.77
N GLY A 7 9.98 6.21 -9.01
CA GLY A 7 8.78 5.64 -9.63
C GLY A 7 8.49 4.23 -9.15
N GLY A 8 7.41 3.64 -9.68
CA GLY A 8 6.92 2.33 -9.24
C GLY A 8 7.92 1.19 -9.39
N THR A 9 8.77 1.21 -10.42
CA THR A 9 9.81 0.19 -10.59
C THR A 9 10.90 0.27 -9.52
N SER A 10 11.18 1.48 -9.02
CA SER A 10 12.18 1.69 -7.97
C SER A 10 11.71 1.28 -6.59
N VAL A 11 10.41 1.07 -6.41
CA VAL A 11 9.80 0.60 -5.16
C VAL A 11 8.92 -0.62 -5.40
N GLY A 12 9.10 -1.29 -6.54
CA GLY A 12 8.23 -2.38 -6.98
C GLY A 12 8.47 -3.72 -6.31
N SER A 13 9.63 -3.91 -5.69
CA SER A 13 9.99 -5.15 -5.03
C SER A 13 10.85 -4.85 -3.81
N ARG A 14 11.06 -5.87 -2.96
CA ARG A 14 11.97 -5.77 -1.82
C ARG A 14 13.35 -5.29 -2.24
N GLU A 15 13.92 -5.89 -3.28
CA GLU A 15 15.27 -5.56 -3.76
C GLU A 15 15.34 -4.13 -4.30
N ALA A 16 14.30 -3.68 -5.00
CA ALA A 16 14.21 -2.32 -5.50
C ALA A 16 14.12 -1.31 -4.35
N VAL A 17 13.30 -1.59 -3.33
CA VAL A 17 13.18 -0.74 -2.14
C VAL A 17 14.51 -0.65 -1.39
N GLU A 18 15.20 -1.77 -1.19
CA GLU A 18 16.51 -1.79 -0.53
C GLU A 18 17.53 -0.93 -1.30
N ARG A 19 17.53 -1.01 -2.63
CA ARG A 19 18.40 -0.20 -3.49
C ARG A 19 18.06 1.28 -3.36
N THR A 20 16.77 1.62 -3.38
CA THR A 20 16.28 2.99 -3.21
C THR A 20 16.70 3.56 -1.87
N VAL A 21 16.54 2.80 -0.79
CA VAL A 21 16.98 3.19 0.56
C VAL A 21 18.49 3.47 0.57
N GLY A 22 19.28 2.62 -0.08
CA GLY A 22 20.73 2.82 -0.20
C GLY A 22 21.09 4.12 -0.92
N ILE A 23 20.38 4.45 -1.99
CA ILE A 23 20.58 5.70 -2.74
C ILE A 23 20.26 6.91 -1.86
N VAL A 24 19.13 6.89 -1.16
CA VAL A 24 18.73 7.98 -0.25
C VAL A 24 19.75 8.14 0.88
N ARG A 25 20.18 7.03 1.47
CA ARG A 25 21.16 7.03 2.56
C ARG A 25 22.46 7.69 2.13
N GLY A 26 22.89 7.50 0.89
CA GLY A 26 24.08 8.13 0.34
C GLY A 26 23.96 9.63 0.10
N ARG A 27 22.76 10.18 0.18
CA ARG A 27 22.49 11.60 -0.09
C ARG A 27 21.88 12.35 1.10
N LEU A 28 21.91 11.77 2.30
CA LEU A 28 21.30 12.37 3.49
C LEU A 28 21.85 13.75 3.83
N GLN A 29 23.12 14.00 3.56
CA GLN A 29 23.75 15.31 3.83
C GLN A 29 23.16 16.43 3.00
N GLU A 30 22.53 16.11 1.88
CA GLU A 30 21.88 17.09 1.01
C GLU A 30 20.44 17.37 1.43
N ARG A 31 19.99 16.80 2.54
CA ARG A 31 18.66 16.99 3.11
C ARG A 31 17.56 16.69 2.07
N PRO A 32 17.47 15.45 1.60
CA PRO A 32 16.56 15.12 0.52
C PRO A 32 15.10 15.14 0.96
N VAL A 33 14.25 15.62 0.06
CA VAL A 33 12.81 15.35 0.10
C VAL A 33 12.59 14.15 -0.83
N VAL A 34 12.09 13.05 -0.28
CA VAL A 34 11.93 11.79 -1.02
C VAL A 34 10.47 11.63 -1.40
N VAL A 35 10.23 11.53 -2.71
CA VAL A 35 8.89 11.30 -3.26
C VAL A 35 8.86 9.90 -3.86
N VAL A 36 7.96 9.05 -3.38
CA VAL A 36 7.85 7.67 -3.84
C VAL A 36 6.48 7.40 -4.43
N SER A 37 6.44 6.51 -5.40
CA SER A 37 5.21 5.95 -5.95
C SER A 37 4.74 4.78 -5.08
N ALA A 38 3.55 4.27 -5.36
CA ALA A 38 3.10 2.99 -4.83
C ALA A 38 3.97 1.85 -5.38
N MET A 39 3.98 0.72 -4.67
CA MET A 39 4.65 -0.48 -5.15
C MET A 39 4.04 -0.97 -6.47
N SER A 40 4.81 -1.78 -7.21
CA SER A 40 4.36 -2.35 -8.48
C SER A 40 3.01 -3.05 -8.32
N LYS A 41 2.11 -2.85 -9.27
CA LYS A 41 0.76 -3.43 -9.34
C LYS A 41 -0.23 -2.92 -8.29
N VAL A 42 0.18 -2.08 -7.35
CA VAL A 42 -0.76 -1.54 -6.33
C VAL A 42 -1.83 -0.68 -6.98
N THR A 43 -1.47 0.14 -7.97
CA THR A 43 -2.47 0.94 -8.69
C THR A 43 -3.54 0.04 -9.34
N ASP A 44 -3.13 -1.07 -9.96
CA ASP A 44 -4.06 -2.03 -10.55
C ASP A 44 -4.96 -2.67 -9.49
N MET A 45 -4.40 -2.97 -8.32
CA MET A 45 -5.17 -3.51 -7.19
C MET A 45 -6.22 -2.52 -6.70
N LEU A 46 -5.88 -1.23 -6.66
CA LEU A 46 -6.83 -0.18 -6.28
C LEU A 46 -7.94 -0.02 -7.32
N TYR A 47 -7.62 -0.12 -8.62
CA TYR A 47 -8.64 -0.13 -9.66
C TYR A 47 -9.57 -1.35 -9.53
N ALA A 48 -9.03 -2.52 -9.19
CA ALA A 48 -9.87 -3.71 -8.98
C ALA A 48 -10.85 -3.53 -7.82
N ILE A 49 -10.42 -2.87 -6.74
CA ILE A 49 -11.29 -2.53 -5.62
C ILE A 49 -12.39 -1.56 -6.09
N SER A 50 -12.01 -0.51 -6.81
CA SER A 50 -12.95 0.49 -7.34
C SER A 50 -13.99 -0.16 -8.25
N ASP A 51 -13.56 -1.01 -9.17
CA ASP A 51 -14.46 -1.71 -10.10
C ASP A 51 -15.45 -2.61 -9.36
N ALA A 52 -14.97 -3.33 -8.35
CA ALA A 52 -15.83 -4.18 -7.51
C ALA A 52 -16.86 -3.36 -6.74
N LEU A 53 -16.47 -2.21 -6.21
CA LEU A 53 -17.37 -1.31 -5.49
C LEU A 53 -18.42 -0.71 -6.42
N GLU A 54 -18.06 -0.31 -7.64
CA GLU A 54 -19.00 0.18 -8.64
C GLU A 54 -20.03 -0.89 -9.03
N ALA A 55 -19.58 -2.15 -9.11
CA ALA A 55 -20.46 -3.27 -9.42
C ALA A 55 -21.32 -3.74 -8.24
N GLY A 56 -21.06 -3.25 -7.03
CA GLY A 56 -21.73 -3.73 -5.83
C GLY A 56 -21.33 -5.15 -5.45
N ASP A 57 -20.15 -5.62 -5.91
CA ASP A 57 -19.65 -6.97 -5.70
C ASP A 57 -18.80 -7.02 -4.43
N LYS A 58 -19.46 -7.34 -3.30
CA LYS A 58 -18.81 -7.37 -1.99
C LYS A 58 -17.69 -8.39 -1.93
N ASP A 59 -17.90 -9.60 -2.47
CA ASP A 59 -16.90 -10.66 -2.40
C ASP A 59 -15.64 -10.31 -3.17
N ALA A 60 -15.79 -9.73 -4.37
CA ALA A 60 -14.66 -9.26 -5.17
C ALA A 60 -13.92 -8.12 -4.46
N ALA A 61 -14.64 -7.19 -3.85
CA ALA A 61 -14.04 -6.08 -3.11
C ALA A 61 -13.24 -6.60 -1.89
N ASP A 62 -13.82 -7.49 -1.12
CA ASP A 62 -13.16 -8.06 0.06
C ASP A 62 -11.91 -8.85 -0.33
N LEU A 63 -11.95 -9.61 -1.42
CA LEU A 63 -10.79 -10.36 -1.91
C LEU A 63 -9.67 -9.38 -2.34
N ALA A 64 -10.01 -8.35 -3.11
CA ALA A 64 -9.02 -7.37 -3.58
C ALA A 64 -8.38 -6.62 -2.40
N LEU A 65 -9.17 -6.26 -1.39
CA LEU A 65 -8.68 -5.61 -0.17
C LEU A 65 -7.73 -6.54 0.62
N ALA A 66 -8.07 -7.82 0.72
CA ALA A 66 -7.23 -8.81 1.40
C ALA A 66 -5.88 -8.97 0.68
N GLU A 67 -5.88 -9.02 -0.65
CA GLU A 67 -4.66 -9.10 -1.45
C GLU A 67 -3.78 -7.87 -1.29
N LEU A 68 -4.39 -6.68 -1.25
CA LEU A 68 -3.69 -5.43 -1.04
C LEU A 68 -2.98 -5.41 0.33
N ARG A 69 -3.71 -5.80 1.38
CA ARG A 69 -3.16 -5.90 2.74
C ARG A 69 -2.00 -6.89 2.79
N GLN A 70 -2.20 -8.07 2.23
CA GLN A 70 -1.21 -9.15 2.25
C GLN A 70 0.09 -8.73 1.55
N LYS A 71 -0.02 -8.09 0.38
CA LYS A 71 1.16 -7.62 -0.35
C LYS A 71 2.01 -6.67 0.50
N HIS A 72 1.36 -5.73 1.19
CA HIS A 72 2.07 -4.74 2.02
C HIS A 72 2.68 -5.38 3.27
N LEU A 73 1.95 -6.27 3.93
CA LEU A 73 2.47 -6.96 5.12
C LEU A 73 3.66 -7.87 4.79
N GLU A 74 3.58 -8.61 3.70
CA GLU A 74 4.68 -9.47 3.24
C GLU A 74 5.92 -8.65 2.89
N THR A 75 5.74 -7.52 2.22
CA THR A 75 6.85 -6.63 1.87
C THR A 75 7.49 -6.05 3.11
N ALA A 76 6.69 -5.59 4.08
CA ALA A 76 7.21 -5.08 5.34
C ALA A 76 7.99 -6.16 6.12
N ALA A 77 7.48 -7.38 6.15
CA ALA A 77 8.16 -8.50 6.80
C ALA A 77 9.51 -8.79 6.16
N ALA A 78 9.58 -8.72 4.82
CA ALA A 78 10.81 -8.97 4.08
C ALA A 78 11.84 -7.86 4.27
N LEU A 79 11.39 -6.60 4.37
CA LEU A 79 12.28 -5.44 4.53
C LEU A 79 12.79 -5.26 5.96
N LEU A 80 12.03 -5.70 6.97
CA LEU A 80 12.31 -5.46 8.38
C LEU A 80 12.40 -6.77 9.18
N PRO A 81 13.18 -7.79 8.71
CA PRO A 81 13.16 -9.10 9.34
C PRO A 81 13.83 -9.12 10.72
N SER A 82 14.78 -8.21 10.98
CA SER A 82 15.62 -8.22 12.17
C SER A 82 15.28 -7.14 13.18
N ASP A 83 14.23 -6.35 12.93
CA ASP A 83 13.85 -5.24 13.79
C ASP A 83 12.39 -5.35 14.19
N PRO A 84 12.08 -6.01 15.33
CA PRO A 84 10.69 -6.22 15.72
C PRO A 84 9.95 -4.92 16.01
N ILE A 85 10.62 -3.87 16.48
CA ILE A 85 9.98 -2.59 16.81
C ILE A 85 9.48 -1.90 15.53
N TRP A 86 10.36 -1.75 14.54
CA TRP A 86 9.99 -1.12 13.27
C TRP A 86 9.02 -1.97 12.45
N ARG A 87 9.14 -3.29 12.55
CA ARG A 87 8.21 -4.20 11.87
C ARG A 87 6.81 -4.07 12.45
N GLU A 88 6.66 -4.05 13.78
CA GLU A 88 5.38 -3.87 14.44
C GLU A 88 4.76 -2.50 14.13
N GLU A 89 5.57 -1.44 14.10
CA GLU A 89 5.14 -0.10 13.69
C GLU A 89 4.60 -0.12 12.26
N ALA A 90 5.32 -0.75 11.32
CA ALA A 90 4.90 -0.86 9.93
C ALA A 90 3.59 -1.65 9.81
N TYR A 91 3.48 -2.78 10.50
CA TYR A 91 2.27 -3.58 10.49
C TYR A 91 1.06 -2.81 11.02
N SER A 92 1.25 -2.09 12.12
CA SER A 92 0.19 -1.27 12.71
C SER A 92 -0.31 -0.21 11.74
N ARG A 93 0.60 0.53 11.10
CA ARG A 93 0.24 1.56 10.12
C ARG A 93 -0.44 0.99 8.88
N ILE A 94 0.08 -0.10 8.35
CA ILE A 94 -0.52 -0.78 7.19
C ILE A 94 -1.93 -1.26 7.55
N SER A 95 -2.09 -1.89 8.70
CA SER A 95 -3.38 -2.40 9.16
C SER A 95 -4.39 -1.29 9.35
N ASP A 96 -4.00 -0.17 9.95
CA ASP A 96 -4.89 0.98 10.17
C ASP A 96 -5.39 1.57 8.85
N ILE A 97 -4.49 1.72 7.88
CA ILE A 97 -4.86 2.25 6.55
C ILE A 97 -5.80 1.27 5.84
N CYS A 98 -5.49 -0.03 5.88
CA CYS A 98 -6.32 -1.05 5.24
C CYS A 98 -7.69 -1.17 5.91
N ASP A 99 -7.75 -1.04 7.24
CA ASP A 99 -9.02 -1.03 7.98
C ASP A 99 -9.89 0.17 7.59
N SER A 100 -9.28 1.35 7.43
CA SER A 100 -9.98 2.55 6.95
C SER A 100 -10.55 2.33 5.55
N LEU A 101 -9.79 1.72 4.67
CA LEU A 101 -10.24 1.40 3.31
C LEU A 101 -11.36 0.37 3.33
N GLN A 102 -11.27 -0.65 4.18
CA GLN A 102 -12.33 -1.65 4.35
C GLN A 102 -13.63 -1.00 4.84
N ASN A 103 -13.54 -0.11 5.81
CA ASN A 103 -14.72 0.60 6.33
C ASN A 103 -15.37 1.44 5.23
N PHE A 104 -14.59 2.14 4.44
CA PHE A 104 -15.10 2.90 3.29
C PHE A 104 -15.77 1.97 2.27
N ALA A 105 -15.16 0.84 1.96
CA ALA A 105 -15.71 -0.14 1.03
C ALA A 105 -17.05 -0.69 1.54
N ASP A 106 -17.14 -1.00 2.82
CA ASP A 106 -18.37 -1.50 3.44
C ASP A 106 -19.49 -0.47 3.37
N GLU A 107 -19.17 0.81 3.55
CA GLU A 107 -20.16 1.90 3.40
C GLU A 107 -20.65 2.02 1.97
N VAL A 108 -19.77 1.92 0.98
CA VAL A 108 -20.14 1.99 -0.44
C VAL A 108 -21.03 0.80 -0.81
N ILE A 109 -20.70 -0.40 -0.37
CA ILE A 109 -21.51 -1.60 -0.60
C ILE A 109 -22.89 -1.45 0.09
N GLY A 110 -22.91 -0.95 1.33
CA GLY A 110 -24.14 -0.65 2.04
C GLY A 110 -25.04 0.31 1.27
N GLY A 111 -24.47 1.35 0.66
CA GLY A 111 -25.18 2.29 -0.21
C GLY A 111 -25.79 1.62 -1.44
N HIS A 112 -25.07 0.70 -2.07
CA HIS A 112 -25.59 -0.10 -3.19
C HIS A 112 -26.81 -0.93 -2.78
N LEU A 113 -26.73 -1.61 -1.63
CA LEU A 113 -27.83 -2.43 -1.13
C LEU A 113 -29.06 -1.61 -0.80
N GLU A 114 -28.90 -0.37 -0.30
CA GLU A 114 -30.01 0.54 -0.02
C GLU A 114 -30.66 1.06 -1.30
N MET A 115 -29.86 1.36 -2.32
CA MET A 115 -30.36 1.86 -3.60
C MET A 115 -31.15 0.79 -4.36
N ASP A 116 -30.82 -0.48 -4.19
CA ASP A 116 -31.47 -1.60 -4.86
C ASP A 116 -32.81 -2.01 -4.21
N LYS A 117 -33.15 -1.40 -3.09
CA LYS A 117 -34.44 -1.60 -2.43
C LYS A 117 -35.50 -0.67 -3.03
#